data_3cd8c4a9e3fc3d3a629cfc556a989ff7
#
_entry.id   3cd8c4a9e3fc3d3a629cfc556a989ff7
#
_cell.length_a   1.000
_cell.length_b   1.000
_cell.length_c   1.000
_cell.angle_alpha   90.00
_cell.angle_beta   90.00
_cell.angle_gamma   90.00
#
_symmetry.space_group_name_H-M   'P 1'
#
loop_
_entity.id
_entity.type
_entity.pdbx_description
1 polymer ?
#
loop_
_entity_poly.entity_id
_entity_poly.type
_entity_poly.pdbx_seq_one_letter_code
_entity_poly.pdbx_strand_id
1 'polypeptide(L)'
;MTDRSPVILQVLPALSTGGLERGAIEIAAAITQSGGKAIVASKPGPLLIQLRHAGALHVPLNLKSKSLVAVLRRARDLQKLIRQQGVDLVHARSRIPAWAAWLACRREGIPLVTTWHGVHGAGWWGKKLYNSVLARGTRVIAISNFIAGRLSGQYGVQSDRLRTIPRGADPSLFDPEKVSGERIQRLAEAWSVPHGARVILMPARLTAWKGQRVLIEALKFLKQVSVAPWICVLVGPETDHKFALSLGRRIQELGLEDRVRFAGTCQDMPAACALASVVVAPSLRPEPFGRTLVEAQMMGKPVIGTAQGAMMETVLPGQTGLVIPPDNPQALAEALAGILSADDETLAYLAENAREHVLRNYTIRQMQSATLGVYDEVLGTHLRASFDGQTDDN
;
A
#
# COMPACT_ATOMS: atom_id res chain seq x y z
N MET A 1 9.41 -32.05 17.28
CA MET A 1 8.99 -31.06 16.29
C MET A 1 7.97 -31.77 15.39
N THR A 2 6.75 -31.28 15.32
CA THR A 2 5.68 -31.91 14.55
C THR A 2 5.99 -31.75 13.06
N ASP A 3 6.08 -32.87 12.35
CA ASP A 3 6.37 -32.99 10.90
C ASP A 3 5.21 -32.44 10.00
N ARG A 4 4.31 -31.66 10.62
CA ARG A 4 3.11 -31.12 9.97
C ARG A 4 3.34 -29.68 9.48
N SER A 5 2.99 -29.43 8.22
CA SER A 5 2.97 -28.09 7.63
C SER A 5 2.11 -27.12 8.47
N PRO A 6 2.63 -25.95 8.87
CA PRO A 6 1.88 -25.00 9.67
C PRO A 6 0.70 -24.42 8.91
N VAL A 7 -0.43 -24.24 9.60
CA VAL A 7 -1.68 -23.69 9.05
C VAL A 7 -1.88 -22.26 9.54
N ILE A 8 -1.79 -21.30 8.63
CA ILE A 8 -1.91 -19.85 8.92
C ILE A 8 -3.24 -19.33 8.43
N LEU A 9 -4.05 -18.76 9.33
CA LEU A 9 -5.32 -18.12 9.02
C LEU A 9 -5.18 -16.60 8.97
N GLN A 10 -5.32 -15.98 7.82
CA GLN A 10 -5.44 -14.53 7.67
C GLN A 10 -6.90 -14.09 7.74
N VAL A 11 -7.19 -13.03 8.51
CA VAL A 11 -8.55 -12.48 8.64
C VAL A 11 -8.61 -11.03 8.20
N LEU A 12 -9.52 -10.72 7.26
CA LEU A 12 -9.71 -9.38 6.70
C LEU A 12 -11.19 -9.11 6.38
N PRO A 13 -11.60 -7.83 6.17
CA PRO A 13 -13.02 -7.49 5.98
C PRO A 13 -13.60 -8.04 4.67
N ALA A 14 -12.85 -7.96 3.58
CA ALA A 14 -13.24 -8.41 2.24
C ALA A 14 -12.00 -8.50 1.34
N LEU A 15 -12.10 -9.21 0.21
CA LEU A 15 -11.10 -9.25 -0.86
C LEU A 15 -11.38 -8.15 -1.91
N SER A 16 -11.40 -6.88 -1.49
CA SER A 16 -11.50 -5.72 -2.37
C SER A 16 -10.13 -5.34 -2.96
N THR A 17 -10.05 -4.26 -3.75
CA THR A 17 -8.86 -3.87 -4.52
C THR A 17 -7.85 -3.00 -3.75
N GLY A 18 -7.85 -3.03 -2.43
CA GLY A 18 -6.96 -2.20 -1.60
C GLY A 18 -5.58 -2.79 -1.35
N GLY A 19 -4.65 -1.97 -0.87
CA GLY A 19 -3.29 -2.42 -0.52
C GLY A 19 -3.24 -3.43 0.63
N LEU A 20 -4.20 -3.39 1.57
CA LEU A 20 -4.32 -4.38 2.65
C LEU A 20 -4.62 -5.77 2.09
N GLU A 21 -5.56 -5.84 1.15
CA GLU A 21 -6.05 -7.07 0.52
C GLU A 21 -4.97 -7.70 -0.37
N ARG A 22 -4.31 -6.88 -1.20
CA ARG A 22 -3.16 -7.33 -2.00
C ARG A 22 -2.07 -7.92 -1.09
N GLY A 23 -1.72 -7.24 0.00
CA GLY A 23 -0.75 -7.76 0.95
C GLY A 23 -1.17 -9.06 1.65
N ALA A 24 -2.46 -9.33 1.80
CA ALA A 24 -2.91 -10.62 2.31
C ALA A 24 -2.68 -11.74 1.30
N ILE A 25 -2.88 -11.46 0.00
CA ILE A 25 -2.63 -12.42 -1.09
C ILE A 25 -1.12 -12.66 -1.24
N GLU A 26 -0.31 -11.60 -1.25
CA GLU A 26 1.15 -11.66 -1.29
C GLU A 26 1.71 -12.58 -0.19
N ILE A 27 1.22 -12.42 1.04
CA ILE A 27 1.63 -13.28 2.16
C ILE A 27 1.02 -14.70 2.07
N ALA A 28 -0.19 -14.85 1.55
CA ALA A 28 -0.77 -16.17 1.33
C ALA A 28 0.07 -16.98 0.32
N ALA A 29 0.53 -16.34 -0.77
CA ALA A 29 1.45 -16.95 -1.73
C ALA A 29 2.77 -17.39 -1.06
N ALA A 30 3.37 -16.52 -0.24
CA ALA A 30 4.61 -16.86 0.46
C ALA A 30 4.44 -18.04 1.44
N ILE A 31 3.31 -18.11 2.16
CA ILE A 31 3.00 -19.26 3.04
C ILE A 31 2.92 -20.56 2.23
N THR A 32 2.20 -20.55 1.10
CA THR A 32 2.06 -21.75 0.27
C THR A 32 3.37 -22.15 -0.39
N GLN A 33 4.14 -21.20 -0.89
CA GLN A 33 5.48 -21.43 -1.43
C GLN A 33 6.42 -22.03 -0.38
N SER A 34 6.36 -21.57 0.87
CA SER A 34 7.19 -22.11 1.95
C SER A 34 6.74 -23.48 2.50
N GLY A 35 5.74 -24.12 1.88
CA GLY A 35 5.20 -25.42 2.30
C GLY A 35 4.16 -25.33 3.43
N GLY A 36 3.74 -24.13 3.84
CA GLY A 36 2.64 -23.92 4.78
C GLY A 36 1.26 -23.94 4.13
N LYS A 37 0.20 -24.08 4.92
CA LYS A 37 -1.19 -23.98 4.47
C LYS A 37 -1.74 -22.59 4.75
N ALA A 38 -2.05 -21.83 3.70
CA ALA A 38 -2.66 -20.50 3.80
C ALA A 38 -4.19 -20.59 3.75
N ILE A 39 -4.87 -19.99 4.73
CA ILE A 39 -6.32 -19.83 4.77
C ILE A 39 -6.63 -18.34 4.90
N VAL A 40 -7.60 -17.84 4.11
CA VAL A 40 -8.07 -16.46 4.20
C VAL A 40 -9.56 -16.43 4.47
N ALA A 41 -9.96 -15.89 5.64
CA ALA A 41 -11.35 -15.68 6.00
C ALA A 41 -11.75 -14.22 5.75
N SER A 42 -12.69 -14.01 4.83
CA SER A 42 -13.16 -12.67 4.45
C SER A 42 -14.49 -12.73 3.69
N LYS A 43 -15.14 -11.57 3.50
CA LYS A 43 -16.14 -11.46 2.43
C LYS A 43 -15.46 -11.61 1.07
N PRO A 44 -16.01 -12.42 0.13
CA PRO A 44 -15.45 -12.54 -1.21
C PRO A 44 -15.45 -11.18 -1.95
N GLY A 45 -14.60 -11.06 -2.97
CA GLY A 45 -14.44 -9.86 -3.78
C GLY A 45 -13.62 -10.11 -5.03
N PRO A 46 -13.29 -9.07 -5.82
CA PRO A 46 -12.60 -9.19 -7.10
C PRO A 46 -11.25 -9.92 -7.04
N LEU A 47 -10.57 -9.87 -5.89
CA LEU A 47 -9.25 -10.50 -5.72
C LEU A 47 -9.33 -12.01 -5.36
N LEU A 48 -10.52 -12.61 -5.35
CA LEU A 48 -10.67 -14.03 -5.01
C LEU A 48 -9.93 -14.96 -5.97
N ILE A 49 -9.90 -14.63 -7.27
CA ILE A 49 -9.20 -15.42 -8.29
C ILE A 49 -7.69 -15.41 -8.01
N GLN A 50 -7.12 -14.24 -7.74
CA GLN A 50 -5.69 -14.09 -7.40
C GLN A 50 -5.31 -14.88 -6.13
N LEU A 51 -6.21 -14.87 -5.12
CA LEU A 51 -5.99 -15.66 -3.89
C LEU A 51 -5.95 -17.16 -4.18
N ARG A 52 -6.81 -17.65 -5.07
CA ARG A 52 -6.81 -19.07 -5.49
C ARG A 52 -5.54 -19.45 -6.27
N HIS A 53 -5.07 -18.56 -7.15
CA HIS A 53 -3.78 -18.76 -7.85
C HIS A 53 -2.59 -18.77 -6.88
N ALA A 54 -2.68 -18.04 -5.77
CA ALA A 54 -1.71 -18.12 -4.68
C ALA A 54 -1.76 -19.44 -3.87
N GLY A 55 -2.60 -20.42 -4.27
CA GLY A 55 -2.74 -21.71 -3.58
C GLY A 55 -3.45 -21.64 -2.23
N ALA A 56 -4.09 -20.54 -1.88
CA ALA A 56 -4.71 -20.34 -0.58
C ALA A 56 -6.21 -20.73 -0.56
N LEU A 57 -6.65 -21.32 0.55
CA LEU A 57 -8.05 -21.61 0.81
C LEU A 57 -8.82 -20.36 1.22
N HIS A 58 -9.89 -20.01 0.53
CA HIS A 58 -10.81 -18.96 0.94
C HIS A 58 -11.99 -19.51 1.76
N VAL A 59 -12.23 -18.93 2.92
CA VAL A 59 -13.41 -19.20 3.75
C VAL A 59 -14.30 -17.95 3.77
N PRO A 60 -15.51 -18.03 3.17
CA PRO A 60 -16.42 -16.88 3.14
C PRO A 60 -16.91 -16.53 4.55
N LEU A 61 -16.50 -15.39 5.08
CA LEU A 61 -16.90 -14.91 6.40
C LEU A 61 -17.06 -13.38 6.39
N ASN A 62 -18.25 -12.88 6.73
CA ASN A 62 -18.49 -11.44 6.78
C ASN A 62 -17.99 -10.83 8.09
N LEU A 63 -16.79 -10.23 8.05
CA LEU A 63 -16.12 -9.61 9.20
C LEU A 63 -16.23 -8.07 9.20
N LYS A 64 -17.26 -7.47 8.54
CA LYS A 64 -17.40 -6.00 8.42
C LYS A 64 -18.24 -5.35 9.53
N SER A 65 -19.09 -6.11 10.21
CA SER A 65 -20.04 -5.55 11.18
C SER A 65 -19.34 -5.07 12.45
N LYS A 66 -19.67 -3.84 12.88
CA LYS A 66 -19.17 -3.22 14.12
C LYS A 66 -20.00 -3.60 15.36
N SER A 67 -21.13 -4.27 15.20
CA SER A 67 -21.98 -4.70 16.31
C SER A 67 -21.22 -5.69 17.21
N LEU A 68 -21.29 -5.47 18.53
CA LEU A 68 -20.66 -6.36 19.52
C LEU A 68 -21.17 -7.80 19.39
N VAL A 69 -22.50 -7.97 19.21
CA VAL A 69 -23.10 -9.28 19.01
C VAL A 69 -22.55 -9.97 17.74
N ALA A 70 -22.37 -9.21 16.66
CA ALA A 70 -21.78 -9.74 15.44
C ALA A 70 -20.31 -10.14 15.66
N VAL A 71 -19.52 -9.34 16.38
CA VAL A 71 -18.13 -9.66 16.72
C VAL A 71 -18.06 -10.95 17.53
N LEU A 72 -18.91 -11.11 18.55
CA LEU A 72 -18.96 -12.33 19.39
C LEU A 72 -19.38 -13.57 18.58
N ARG A 73 -20.37 -13.42 17.67
CA ARG A 73 -20.76 -14.51 16.76
C ARG A 73 -19.60 -14.90 15.84
N ARG A 74 -18.91 -13.92 15.22
CA ARG A 74 -17.76 -14.16 14.34
C ARG A 74 -16.57 -14.76 15.09
N ALA A 75 -16.38 -14.42 16.36
CA ALA A 75 -15.39 -15.08 17.20
C ALA A 75 -15.69 -16.59 17.35
N ARG A 76 -16.98 -16.97 17.52
CA ARG A 76 -17.38 -18.40 17.54
C ARG A 76 -17.20 -19.08 16.19
N ASP A 77 -17.51 -18.38 15.08
CA ASP A 77 -17.30 -18.93 13.73
C ASP A 77 -15.79 -19.16 13.48
N LEU A 78 -14.94 -18.21 13.89
CA LEU A 78 -13.47 -18.37 13.81
C LEU A 78 -12.96 -19.49 14.70
N GLN A 79 -13.50 -19.68 15.92
CA GLN A 79 -13.13 -20.82 16.78
C GLN A 79 -13.42 -22.17 16.10
N LYS A 80 -14.61 -22.31 15.50
CA LYS A 80 -14.94 -23.52 14.73
C LYS A 80 -13.95 -23.74 13.59
N LEU A 81 -13.64 -22.69 12.83
CA LEU A 81 -12.70 -22.75 11.73
C LEU A 81 -11.28 -23.15 12.20
N ILE A 82 -10.81 -22.56 13.29
CA ILE A 82 -9.52 -22.87 13.92
C ILE A 82 -9.42 -24.37 14.22
N ARG A 83 -10.42 -24.92 14.92
CA ARG A 83 -10.45 -26.34 15.27
C ARG A 83 -10.58 -27.26 14.06
N GLN A 84 -11.48 -26.93 13.10
CA GLN A 84 -11.72 -27.76 11.92
C GLN A 84 -10.55 -27.82 10.95
N GLN A 85 -9.78 -26.73 10.84
CA GLN A 85 -8.64 -26.65 9.93
C GLN A 85 -7.30 -26.89 10.63
N GLY A 86 -7.30 -27.04 11.96
CA GLY A 86 -6.07 -27.18 12.74
C GLY A 86 -5.16 -25.96 12.61
N VAL A 87 -5.73 -24.76 12.74
CA VAL A 87 -4.99 -23.49 12.58
C VAL A 87 -3.97 -23.32 13.71
N ASP A 88 -2.73 -23.05 13.37
CA ASP A 88 -1.62 -22.85 14.31
C ASP A 88 -1.42 -21.37 14.67
N LEU A 89 -1.76 -20.45 13.73
CA LEU A 89 -1.61 -19.01 13.93
C LEU A 89 -2.70 -18.23 13.18
N VAL A 90 -3.23 -17.18 13.80
CA VAL A 90 -4.11 -16.23 13.14
C VAL A 90 -3.39 -14.91 12.89
N HIS A 91 -3.51 -14.36 11.67
CA HIS A 91 -2.98 -13.04 11.32
C HIS A 91 -4.13 -12.08 11.00
N ALA A 92 -4.33 -11.05 11.83
CA ALA A 92 -5.38 -10.06 11.65
C ALA A 92 -4.82 -8.75 11.06
N ARG A 93 -5.49 -8.24 10.00
CA ARG A 93 -5.02 -7.08 9.24
C ARG A 93 -5.94 -5.85 9.36
N SER A 94 -7.04 -5.95 10.10
CA SER A 94 -8.01 -4.87 10.27
C SER A 94 -8.71 -4.98 11.61
N ARG A 95 -9.15 -3.85 12.17
CA ARG A 95 -9.65 -3.73 13.56
C ARG A 95 -10.84 -4.63 13.87
N ILE A 96 -11.88 -4.67 13.03
CA ILE A 96 -13.08 -5.48 13.30
C ILE A 96 -12.75 -6.98 13.24
N PRO A 97 -12.11 -7.48 12.17
CA PRO A 97 -11.63 -8.86 12.16
C PRO A 97 -10.70 -9.19 13.33
N ALA A 98 -9.84 -8.24 13.74
CA ALA A 98 -8.92 -8.43 14.86
C ALA A 98 -9.62 -8.63 16.20
N TRP A 99 -10.74 -7.94 16.47
CA TRP A 99 -11.53 -8.18 17.68
C TRP A 99 -12.10 -9.60 17.73
N ALA A 100 -12.68 -10.08 16.62
CA ALA A 100 -13.18 -11.45 16.54
C ALA A 100 -12.06 -12.48 16.66
N ALA A 101 -10.93 -12.24 15.95
CA ALA A 101 -9.75 -13.11 16.01
C ALA A 101 -9.12 -13.16 17.40
N TRP A 102 -8.95 -12.02 18.06
CA TRP A 102 -8.38 -11.94 19.41
C TRP A 102 -9.21 -12.75 20.43
N LEU A 103 -10.54 -12.64 20.36
CA LEU A 103 -11.43 -13.43 21.22
C LEU A 103 -11.33 -14.94 20.92
N ALA A 104 -11.26 -15.30 19.63
CA ALA A 104 -11.14 -16.70 19.23
C ALA A 104 -9.79 -17.29 19.66
N CYS A 105 -8.68 -16.61 19.36
CA CYS A 105 -7.33 -17.06 19.70
C CYS A 105 -7.15 -17.24 21.22
N ARG A 106 -7.66 -16.29 22.04
CA ARG A 106 -7.59 -16.43 23.50
C ARG A 106 -8.31 -17.66 24.03
N ARG A 107 -9.42 -18.07 23.40
CA ARG A 107 -10.18 -19.26 23.83
C ARG A 107 -9.55 -20.56 23.34
N GLU A 108 -8.90 -20.52 22.17
CA GLU A 108 -8.26 -21.71 21.58
C GLU A 108 -6.77 -21.86 21.99
N GLY A 109 -6.22 -20.88 22.71
CA GLY A 109 -4.81 -20.92 23.14
C GLY A 109 -3.80 -20.77 22.03
N ILE A 110 -4.20 -20.22 20.86
CA ILE A 110 -3.30 -20.04 19.70
C ILE A 110 -2.83 -18.59 19.56
N PRO A 111 -1.64 -18.37 18.97
CA PRO A 111 -1.08 -17.03 18.82
C PRO A 111 -1.83 -16.19 17.78
N LEU A 112 -1.82 -14.87 18.03
CA LEU A 112 -2.35 -13.84 17.14
C LEU A 112 -1.23 -12.92 16.69
N VAL A 113 -0.99 -12.82 15.39
CA VAL A 113 -0.18 -11.76 14.76
C VAL A 113 -1.11 -10.68 14.24
N THR A 114 -0.72 -9.42 14.36
CA THR A 114 -1.50 -8.30 13.82
C THR A 114 -0.63 -7.41 12.95
N THR A 115 -1.18 -6.87 11.86
CA THR A 115 -0.51 -5.82 11.07
C THR A 115 -1.30 -4.51 11.12
N TRP A 116 -0.59 -3.44 11.40
CA TRP A 116 -1.14 -2.09 11.44
C TRP A 116 -0.90 -1.36 10.11
N HIS A 117 -1.95 -1.22 9.30
CA HIS A 117 -1.88 -0.72 7.92
C HIS A 117 -2.24 0.75 7.74
N GLY A 118 -2.57 1.48 8.80
CA GLY A 118 -3.07 2.84 8.62
C GLY A 118 -2.88 3.76 9.80
N VAL A 119 -2.99 5.05 9.54
CA VAL A 119 -3.00 6.07 10.58
C VAL A 119 -4.40 6.17 11.16
N HIS A 120 -4.62 5.53 12.30
CA HIS A 120 -5.90 5.58 12.99
C HIS A 120 -5.91 6.70 14.02
N GLY A 121 -6.85 7.64 13.88
CA GLY A 121 -7.02 8.70 14.88
C GLY A 121 -7.44 8.13 16.24
N ALA A 122 -6.87 8.68 17.33
CA ALA A 122 -7.14 8.29 18.71
C ALA A 122 -7.71 9.46 19.54
N GLY A 123 -8.53 10.31 18.93
CA GLY A 123 -8.99 11.58 19.50
C GLY A 123 -9.84 11.48 20.77
N TRP A 124 -10.33 10.30 21.16
CA TRP A 124 -11.02 10.06 22.42
C TRP A 124 -10.78 8.60 22.88
N TRP A 125 -10.94 8.34 24.17
CA TRP A 125 -10.56 7.07 24.80
C TRP A 125 -11.23 5.83 24.19
N GLY A 126 -12.50 5.88 23.84
CA GLY A 126 -13.21 4.75 23.23
C GLY A 126 -12.69 4.41 21.84
N LYS A 127 -12.26 5.42 21.05
CA LYS A 127 -11.62 5.20 19.76
C LYS A 127 -10.21 4.60 19.92
N LYS A 128 -9.47 5.04 20.95
CA LYS A 128 -8.18 4.45 21.32
C LYS A 128 -8.35 3.00 21.72
N LEU A 129 -9.34 2.68 22.57
CA LEU A 129 -9.69 1.32 22.97
C LEU A 129 -10.08 0.46 21.76
N TYR A 130 -10.94 0.98 20.87
CA TYR A 130 -11.34 0.26 19.65
C TYR A 130 -10.15 -0.08 18.74
N ASN A 131 -9.20 0.83 18.60
CA ASN A 131 -8.01 0.62 17.80
C ASN A 131 -7.01 -0.32 18.48
N SER A 132 -6.98 -0.37 19.82
CA SER A 132 -5.97 -1.09 20.61
C SER A 132 -5.90 -2.60 20.32
N VAL A 133 -6.94 -3.18 19.74
CA VAL A 133 -6.96 -4.60 19.40
C VAL A 133 -5.80 -5.00 18.48
N LEU A 134 -5.40 -4.12 17.55
CA LEU A 134 -4.26 -4.37 16.69
C LEU A 134 -2.91 -4.27 17.42
N ALA A 135 -2.87 -3.74 18.65
CA ALA A 135 -1.71 -3.72 19.54
C ALA A 135 -1.67 -4.93 20.50
N ARG A 136 -2.67 -5.82 20.44
CA ARG A 136 -2.80 -6.98 21.36
C ARG A 136 -2.26 -8.29 20.80
N GLY A 137 -1.69 -8.29 19.58
CA GLY A 137 -1.07 -9.47 18.99
C GLY A 137 0.10 -10.01 19.83
N THR A 138 0.38 -11.31 19.75
CA THR A 138 1.63 -11.93 20.24
C THR A 138 2.84 -11.24 19.59
N ARG A 139 2.73 -10.94 18.30
CA ARG A 139 3.60 -10.03 17.56
C ARG A 139 2.74 -9.00 16.83
N VAL A 140 3.26 -7.77 16.73
CA VAL A 140 2.60 -6.63 16.08
C VAL A 140 3.49 -6.13 14.95
N ILE A 141 3.03 -6.20 13.73
CA ILE A 141 3.75 -5.73 12.55
C ILE A 141 3.33 -4.28 12.25
N ALA A 142 4.31 -3.38 12.23
CA ALA A 142 4.18 -2.01 11.73
C ALA A 142 4.71 -1.95 10.29
N ILE A 143 3.97 -1.29 9.39
CA ILE A 143 4.35 -1.24 7.96
C ILE A 143 5.34 -0.11 7.63
N SER A 144 5.83 0.61 8.62
CA SER A 144 6.88 1.65 8.55
C SER A 144 7.37 2.00 9.95
N ASN A 145 8.53 2.65 10.05
CA ASN A 145 9.03 3.18 11.33
C ASN A 145 8.09 4.27 11.88
N PHE A 146 7.48 5.07 11.02
CA PHE A 146 6.45 6.03 11.42
C PHE A 146 5.28 5.33 12.16
N ILE A 147 4.78 4.22 11.65
CA ILE A 147 3.72 3.44 12.31
C ILE A 147 4.26 2.77 13.58
N ALA A 148 5.49 2.26 13.58
CA ALA A 148 6.13 1.65 14.75
C ALA A 148 6.23 2.66 15.91
N GLY A 149 6.71 3.88 15.65
CA GLY A 149 6.78 4.95 16.64
C GLY A 149 5.41 5.31 17.23
N ARG A 150 4.36 5.33 16.39
CA ARG A 150 2.98 5.55 16.88
C ARG A 150 2.47 4.40 17.74
N LEU A 151 2.81 3.16 17.41
CA LEU A 151 2.41 1.99 18.20
C LEU A 151 3.07 2.01 19.58
N SER A 152 4.36 2.27 19.64
CA SER A 152 5.07 2.40 20.91
C SER A 152 4.56 3.58 21.73
N GLY A 153 4.47 4.77 21.13
CA GLY A 153 4.08 6.00 21.85
C GLY A 153 2.61 6.06 22.25
N GLN A 154 1.69 5.61 21.38
CA GLN A 154 0.24 5.77 21.63
C GLN A 154 -0.41 4.55 22.28
N TYR A 155 0.11 3.35 22.02
CA TYR A 155 -0.47 2.07 22.47
C TYR A 155 0.44 1.27 23.38
N GLY A 156 1.66 1.75 23.67
CA GLY A 156 2.60 1.11 24.59
C GLY A 156 3.08 -0.28 24.12
N VAL A 157 3.13 -0.49 22.78
CA VAL A 157 3.64 -1.76 22.26
C VAL A 157 5.14 -1.83 22.50
N GLN A 158 5.56 -2.83 23.28
CA GLN A 158 6.96 -3.05 23.65
C GLN A 158 7.77 -3.53 22.43
N SER A 159 9.08 -3.24 22.44
CA SER A 159 9.98 -3.54 21.30
C SER A 159 10.14 -5.03 21.04
N ASP A 160 10.06 -5.87 22.06
CA ASP A 160 10.11 -7.33 21.94
C ASP A 160 8.95 -7.91 21.12
N ARG A 161 7.79 -7.23 21.13
CA ARG A 161 6.59 -7.62 20.38
C ARG A 161 6.44 -6.92 19.05
N LEU A 162 7.14 -5.80 18.83
CA LEU A 162 7.00 -4.95 17.63
C LEU A 162 7.99 -5.39 16.55
N ARG A 163 7.51 -5.54 15.33
CA ARG A 163 8.32 -5.80 14.13
C ARG A 163 7.97 -4.77 13.05
N THR A 164 8.97 -4.05 12.56
CA THR A 164 8.77 -3.15 11.43
C THR A 164 9.04 -3.91 10.14
N ILE A 165 7.99 -4.09 9.34
CA ILE A 165 8.07 -4.77 8.05
C ILE A 165 7.42 -3.87 7.01
N PRO A 166 8.22 -3.12 6.23
CA PRO A 166 7.72 -2.27 5.17
C PRO A 166 6.89 -3.04 4.13
N ARG A 167 6.02 -2.31 3.44
CA ARG A 167 5.38 -2.85 2.25
C ARG A 167 6.39 -2.86 1.10
N GLY A 168 6.10 -3.65 0.05
CA GLY A 168 6.98 -3.74 -1.09
C GLY A 168 6.27 -3.51 -2.42
N ALA A 169 7.05 -3.18 -3.45
CA ALA A 169 6.71 -3.28 -4.85
C ALA A 169 7.25 -4.60 -5.43
N ASP A 170 6.60 -5.09 -6.46
CA ASP A 170 6.99 -6.32 -7.16
C ASP A 170 7.96 -5.98 -8.30
N PRO A 171 9.24 -6.38 -8.21
CA PRO A 171 10.21 -6.08 -9.26
C PRO A 171 9.94 -6.85 -10.57
N SER A 172 9.15 -7.93 -10.53
CA SER A 172 8.75 -8.64 -11.75
C SER A 172 7.65 -7.89 -12.51
N LEU A 173 6.81 -7.15 -11.81
CA LEU A 173 5.71 -6.36 -12.35
C LEU A 173 6.13 -4.92 -12.68
N PHE A 174 6.86 -4.26 -11.75
CA PHE A 174 7.33 -2.88 -11.89
C PHE A 174 8.78 -2.87 -12.41
N ASP A 175 8.95 -3.39 -13.62
CA ASP A 175 10.21 -3.44 -14.35
C ASP A 175 10.11 -2.57 -15.60
N PRO A 176 10.90 -1.49 -15.72
CA PRO A 176 10.85 -0.63 -16.89
C PRO A 176 11.19 -1.36 -18.19
N GLU A 177 12.03 -2.40 -18.16
CA GLU A 177 12.40 -3.18 -19.34
C GLU A 177 11.28 -4.10 -19.84
N LYS A 178 10.33 -4.45 -18.97
CA LYS A 178 9.17 -5.31 -19.29
C LYS A 178 7.93 -4.52 -19.76
N VAL A 179 8.01 -3.19 -19.80
CA VAL A 179 6.91 -2.37 -20.29
C VAL A 179 7.15 -2.01 -21.76
N SER A 180 6.39 -2.63 -22.66
CA SER A 180 6.50 -2.34 -24.08
C SER A 180 6.00 -0.94 -24.45
N GLY A 181 6.60 -0.35 -25.49
CA GLY A 181 6.16 0.94 -26.05
C GLY A 181 4.69 0.94 -26.45
N GLU A 182 4.15 -0.19 -26.95
CA GLU A 182 2.74 -0.35 -27.28
C GLU A 182 1.82 -0.18 -26.06
N ARG A 183 2.19 -0.71 -24.89
CA ARG A 183 1.41 -0.53 -23.65
C ARG A 183 1.40 0.95 -23.22
N ILE A 184 2.55 1.62 -23.34
CA ILE A 184 2.69 3.05 -23.01
C ILE A 184 1.84 3.89 -23.98
N GLN A 185 1.96 3.63 -25.28
CA GLN A 185 1.21 4.35 -26.31
C GLN A 185 -0.31 4.17 -26.14
N ARG A 186 -0.79 2.96 -25.88
CA ARG A 186 -2.21 2.68 -25.63
C ARG A 186 -2.77 3.52 -24.47
N LEU A 187 -2.00 3.68 -23.39
CA LEU A 187 -2.40 4.55 -22.27
C LEU A 187 -2.33 6.02 -22.63
N ALA A 188 -1.31 6.45 -23.37
CA ALA A 188 -1.19 7.83 -23.83
C ALA A 188 -2.38 8.23 -24.70
N GLU A 189 -2.80 7.37 -25.61
CA GLU A 189 -4.00 7.55 -26.45
C GLU A 189 -5.28 7.58 -25.61
N ALA A 190 -5.46 6.59 -24.72
CA ALA A 190 -6.65 6.50 -23.86
C ALA A 190 -6.80 7.72 -22.93
N TRP A 191 -5.71 8.34 -22.52
CA TRP A 191 -5.68 9.53 -21.68
C TRP A 191 -5.57 10.83 -22.48
N SER A 192 -5.56 10.75 -23.81
CA SER A 192 -5.41 11.90 -24.71
C SER A 192 -4.19 12.75 -24.34
N VAL A 193 -3.05 12.09 -24.12
CA VAL A 193 -1.77 12.75 -23.84
C VAL A 193 -1.20 13.30 -25.14
N PRO A 194 -0.98 14.64 -25.26
CA PRO A 194 -0.40 15.22 -26.46
C PRO A 194 1.04 14.70 -26.70
N HIS A 195 1.40 14.55 -27.97
CA HIS A 195 2.76 14.14 -28.33
C HIS A 195 3.82 15.11 -27.76
N GLY A 196 4.83 14.55 -27.13
CA GLY A 196 5.91 15.34 -26.51
C GLY A 196 5.56 16.01 -25.17
N ALA A 197 4.32 15.86 -24.67
CA ALA A 197 3.96 16.42 -23.38
C ALA A 197 4.56 15.59 -22.21
N ARG A 198 5.09 16.27 -21.22
CA ARG A 198 5.52 15.68 -19.94
C ARG A 198 4.29 15.29 -19.11
N VAL A 199 4.27 14.08 -18.54
CA VAL A 199 3.11 13.57 -17.78
C VAL A 199 3.36 13.67 -16.28
N ILE A 200 2.55 14.47 -15.60
CA ILE A 200 2.44 14.53 -14.14
C ILE A 200 1.39 13.51 -13.73
N LEU A 201 1.78 12.41 -13.10
CA LEU A 201 0.88 11.33 -12.72
C LEU A 201 0.57 11.38 -11.22
N MET A 202 -0.72 11.33 -10.87
CA MET A 202 -1.16 11.21 -9.48
C MET A 202 -2.02 9.96 -9.28
N PRO A 203 -1.41 8.80 -8.87
CA PRO A 203 -2.16 7.56 -8.64
C PRO A 203 -2.73 7.53 -7.22
N ALA A 204 -3.98 7.95 -7.07
CA ALA A 204 -4.68 7.98 -5.79
C ALA A 204 -6.20 7.94 -5.96
N ARG A 205 -6.90 7.30 -5.02
CA ARG A 205 -8.36 7.45 -4.94
C ARG A 205 -8.73 8.93 -4.82
N LEU A 206 -9.81 9.35 -5.48
CA LEU A 206 -10.30 10.72 -5.36
C LEU A 206 -10.92 10.93 -3.97
N THR A 207 -10.11 11.46 -3.06
CA THR A 207 -10.50 11.79 -1.68
C THR A 207 -9.71 13.00 -1.21
N ALA A 208 -10.35 13.91 -0.48
CA ALA A 208 -9.77 15.19 -0.09
C ALA A 208 -8.39 15.08 0.57
N TRP A 209 -8.18 14.08 1.43
CA TRP A 209 -6.92 13.92 2.14
C TRP A 209 -5.72 13.47 1.27
N LYS A 210 -5.97 12.98 0.05
CA LYS A 210 -4.92 12.62 -0.91
C LYS A 210 -4.29 13.82 -1.60
N GLY A 211 -4.92 15.02 -1.52
CA GLY A 211 -4.31 16.26 -1.96
C GLY A 211 -4.49 16.58 -3.44
N GLN A 212 -5.49 16.00 -4.14
CA GLN A 212 -5.78 16.38 -5.53
C GLN A 212 -6.01 17.89 -5.67
N ARG A 213 -6.66 18.52 -4.67
CA ARG A 213 -6.87 19.96 -4.70
C ARG A 213 -5.55 20.74 -4.61
N VAL A 214 -4.62 20.30 -3.77
CA VAL A 214 -3.28 20.91 -3.65
C VAL A 214 -2.54 20.84 -4.99
N LEU A 215 -2.63 19.68 -5.67
CA LEU A 215 -2.03 19.54 -7.01
C LEU A 215 -2.67 20.50 -8.02
N ILE A 216 -4.00 20.57 -8.08
CA ILE A 216 -4.70 21.49 -9.01
C ILE A 216 -4.32 22.95 -8.74
N GLU A 217 -4.21 23.37 -7.49
CA GLU A 217 -3.72 24.72 -7.16
C GLU A 217 -2.25 24.91 -7.58
N ALA A 218 -1.40 23.89 -7.41
CA ALA A 218 -0.02 23.93 -7.87
C ALA A 218 0.09 24.06 -9.38
N LEU A 219 -0.78 23.39 -10.15
CA LEU A 219 -0.80 23.48 -11.61
C LEU A 219 -1.12 24.89 -12.13
N LYS A 220 -1.89 25.69 -11.34
CA LYS A 220 -2.10 27.11 -11.65
C LYS A 220 -0.77 27.90 -11.66
N PHE A 221 0.08 27.67 -10.66
CA PHE A 221 1.39 28.31 -10.60
C PHE A 221 2.32 27.75 -11.70
N LEU A 222 2.32 26.44 -11.92
CA LEU A 222 3.13 25.79 -12.95
C LEU A 222 2.78 26.31 -14.36
N LYS A 223 1.51 26.65 -14.65
CA LYS A 223 1.08 27.23 -15.92
C LYS A 223 1.75 28.57 -16.22
N GLN A 224 2.19 29.30 -15.20
CA GLN A 224 2.85 30.60 -15.34
C GLN A 224 4.36 30.50 -15.56
N VAL A 225 4.93 29.31 -15.35
CA VAL A 225 6.38 29.05 -15.51
C VAL A 225 6.62 28.48 -16.90
N SER A 226 7.69 28.95 -17.56
CA SER A 226 8.12 28.41 -18.85
C SER A 226 8.82 27.06 -18.65
N VAL A 227 8.03 25.98 -18.80
CA VAL A 227 8.52 24.59 -18.81
C VAL A 227 8.03 23.89 -20.08
N ALA A 228 8.58 22.71 -20.37
CA ALA A 228 8.08 21.88 -21.47
C ALA A 228 6.55 21.65 -21.35
N PRO A 229 5.83 21.45 -22.47
CA PRO A 229 4.41 21.12 -22.45
C PRO A 229 4.12 19.95 -21.50
N TRP A 230 3.11 20.09 -20.68
CA TRP A 230 2.76 19.09 -19.68
C TRP A 230 1.27 18.81 -19.62
N ILE A 231 0.92 17.62 -19.14
CA ILE A 231 -0.42 17.19 -18.81
C ILE A 231 -0.43 16.51 -17.44
N CYS A 232 -1.48 16.71 -16.67
CA CYS A 232 -1.68 16.06 -15.39
C CYS A 232 -2.75 14.97 -15.50
N VAL A 233 -2.44 13.76 -15.05
CA VAL A 233 -3.37 12.62 -15.08
C VAL A 233 -3.65 12.16 -13.66
N LEU A 234 -4.91 12.27 -13.24
CA LEU A 234 -5.43 11.80 -11.95
C LEU A 234 -5.97 10.38 -12.15
N VAL A 235 -5.25 9.39 -11.57
CA VAL A 235 -5.57 7.96 -11.70
C VAL A 235 -6.10 7.42 -10.40
N GLY A 236 -7.29 6.87 -10.40
CA GLY A 236 -7.88 6.19 -9.25
C GLY A 236 -9.40 6.27 -9.23
N PRO A 237 -10.05 5.38 -8.46
CA PRO A 237 -11.50 5.35 -8.40
C PRO A 237 -12.06 6.60 -7.73
N GLU A 238 -13.17 7.07 -8.23
CA GLU A 238 -14.02 8.04 -7.57
C GLU A 238 -14.72 7.38 -6.38
N THR A 239 -14.43 7.86 -5.19
CA THR A 239 -15.03 7.35 -3.94
C THR A 239 -15.93 8.39 -3.26
N ASP A 240 -15.87 9.64 -3.72
CA ASP A 240 -16.67 10.76 -3.25
C ASP A 240 -17.05 11.64 -4.45
N HIS A 241 -18.28 11.48 -4.95
CA HIS A 241 -18.77 12.18 -6.12
C HIS A 241 -18.81 13.72 -5.95
N LYS A 242 -19.18 14.18 -4.75
CA LYS A 242 -19.21 15.63 -4.47
C LYS A 242 -17.80 16.23 -4.54
N PHE A 243 -16.82 15.49 -4.02
CA PHE A 243 -15.43 15.90 -4.09
C PHE A 243 -14.93 15.92 -5.55
N ALA A 244 -15.20 14.88 -6.33
CA ALA A 244 -14.82 14.83 -7.74
C ALA A 244 -15.41 15.98 -8.54
N LEU A 245 -16.71 16.29 -8.38
CA LEU A 245 -17.35 17.45 -8.98
C LEU A 245 -16.71 18.78 -8.56
N SER A 246 -16.29 18.90 -7.28
CA SER A 246 -15.61 20.12 -6.80
C SER A 246 -14.25 20.31 -7.44
N LEU A 247 -13.52 19.23 -7.74
CA LEU A 247 -12.26 19.28 -8.47
C LEU A 247 -12.49 19.73 -9.93
N GLY A 248 -13.50 19.17 -10.61
CA GLY A 248 -13.86 19.55 -11.99
C GLY A 248 -14.17 21.05 -12.12
N ARG A 249 -15.00 21.59 -11.20
CA ARG A 249 -15.28 23.04 -11.16
C ARG A 249 -13.99 23.84 -10.95
N ARG A 250 -13.13 23.41 -10.02
CA ARG A 250 -11.90 24.15 -9.76
C ARG A 250 -10.93 24.14 -10.93
N ILE A 251 -10.87 23.05 -11.69
CA ILE A 251 -10.10 22.95 -12.93
C ILE A 251 -10.62 23.98 -13.95
N GLN A 252 -11.95 24.11 -14.12
CA GLN A 252 -12.57 25.10 -15.02
C GLN A 252 -12.28 26.55 -14.57
N GLU A 253 -12.46 26.86 -13.29
CA GLU A 253 -12.16 28.19 -12.74
C GLU A 253 -10.70 28.61 -12.98
N LEU A 254 -9.77 27.66 -13.07
CA LEU A 254 -8.34 27.92 -13.30
C LEU A 254 -7.94 27.83 -14.79
N GLY A 255 -8.87 27.49 -15.68
CA GLY A 255 -8.61 27.29 -17.12
C GLY A 255 -7.57 26.18 -17.36
N LEU A 256 -7.76 25.02 -16.72
CA LEU A 256 -6.87 23.85 -16.79
C LEU A 256 -7.52 22.64 -17.47
N GLU A 257 -8.67 22.81 -18.14
CA GLU A 257 -9.46 21.72 -18.73
C GLU A 257 -8.69 20.98 -19.82
N ASP A 258 -7.86 21.66 -20.55
CA ASP A 258 -6.98 21.12 -21.59
C ASP A 258 -5.76 20.37 -21.02
N ARG A 259 -5.44 20.55 -19.73
CA ARG A 259 -4.22 20.07 -19.07
C ARG A 259 -4.45 19.02 -17.98
N VAL A 260 -5.68 18.78 -17.57
CA VAL A 260 -5.97 17.79 -16.52
C VAL A 260 -6.91 16.70 -17.03
N ARG A 261 -6.58 15.45 -16.74
CA ARG A 261 -7.39 14.27 -17.10
C ARG A 261 -7.76 13.47 -15.88
N PHE A 262 -9.02 13.05 -15.79
CA PHE A 262 -9.50 12.04 -14.87
C PHE A 262 -9.49 10.69 -15.57
N ALA A 263 -8.50 9.85 -15.28
CA ALA A 263 -8.32 8.57 -15.97
C ALA A 263 -9.12 7.41 -15.36
N GLY A 264 -9.81 7.65 -14.23
CA GLY A 264 -10.48 6.56 -13.53
C GLY A 264 -9.50 5.51 -13.01
N THR A 265 -9.92 4.25 -12.94
CA THR A 265 -9.07 3.14 -12.47
C THR A 265 -8.17 2.65 -13.61
N CYS A 266 -6.86 2.62 -13.38
CA CYS A 266 -5.90 2.02 -14.30
C CYS A 266 -5.56 0.59 -13.86
N GLN A 267 -5.60 -0.36 -14.79
CA GLN A 267 -5.21 -1.76 -14.55
C GLN A 267 -3.71 -1.97 -14.79
N ASP A 268 -3.10 -1.17 -15.66
CA ASP A 268 -1.68 -1.26 -16.02
C ASP A 268 -0.88 -0.12 -15.39
N MET A 269 -0.67 -0.22 -14.08
CA MET A 269 0.10 0.78 -13.34
C MET A 269 1.60 0.83 -13.73
N PRO A 270 2.27 -0.28 -14.10
CA PRO A 270 3.62 -0.21 -14.64
C PRO A 270 3.72 0.66 -15.90
N ALA A 271 2.83 0.49 -16.87
CA ALA A 271 2.80 1.34 -18.07
C ALA A 271 2.42 2.80 -17.75
N ALA A 272 1.51 3.02 -16.78
CA ALA A 272 1.19 4.36 -16.30
C ALA A 272 2.41 5.06 -15.67
N CYS A 273 3.18 4.35 -14.86
CA CYS A 273 4.43 4.86 -14.32
C CYS A 273 5.48 5.08 -15.42
N ALA A 274 5.62 4.15 -16.39
CA ALA A 274 6.54 4.31 -17.51
C ALA A 274 6.24 5.55 -18.36
N LEU A 275 4.96 5.86 -18.60
CA LEU A 275 4.49 7.06 -19.30
C LEU A 275 4.77 8.35 -18.49
N ALA A 276 4.82 8.28 -17.16
CA ALA A 276 4.98 9.45 -16.31
C ALA A 276 6.38 10.05 -16.41
N SER A 277 6.46 11.40 -16.41
CA SER A 277 7.70 12.15 -16.20
C SER A 277 7.97 12.36 -14.71
N VAL A 278 6.91 12.44 -13.89
CA VAL A 278 6.96 12.55 -12.44
C VAL A 278 5.70 11.96 -11.82
N VAL A 279 5.84 11.30 -10.66
CA VAL A 279 4.70 10.77 -9.91
C VAL A 279 4.56 11.52 -8.60
N VAL A 280 3.34 12.00 -8.30
CA VAL A 280 3.11 12.86 -7.14
C VAL A 280 2.12 12.27 -6.14
N ALA A 281 2.38 12.47 -4.85
CA ALA A 281 1.48 12.10 -3.76
C ALA A 281 1.43 13.23 -2.71
N PRO A 282 0.75 14.36 -2.99
CA PRO A 282 0.71 15.54 -2.12
C PRO A 282 -0.34 15.38 -1.00
N SER A 283 -0.27 14.27 -0.27
CA SER A 283 -1.24 13.91 0.76
C SER A 283 -1.28 14.94 1.90
N LEU A 284 -2.49 15.34 2.32
CA LEU A 284 -2.72 16.28 3.43
C LEU A 284 -2.59 15.63 4.82
N ARG A 285 -2.54 14.32 4.87
CA ARG A 285 -2.39 13.54 6.10
C ARG A 285 -1.22 12.59 5.97
N PRO A 286 -0.53 12.26 7.07
CA PRO A 286 0.58 11.32 7.04
C PRO A 286 0.20 10.00 6.38
N GLU A 287 0.94 9.63 5.36
CA GLU A 287 0.80 8.30 4.73
C GLU A 287 1.43 7.24 5.63
N PRO A 288 0.77 6.09 5.78
CA PRO A 288 1.32 5.00 6.58
C PRO A 288 2.50 4.29 5.90
N PHE A 289 2.63 4.38 4.57
CA PHE A 289 3.77 3.84 3.81
C PHE A 289 4.03 4.60 2.49
N GLY A 290 3.01 4.86 1.66
CA GLY A 290 3.20 5.52 0.36
C GLY A 290 3.52 4.58 -0.80
N ARG A 291 2.84 3.44 -0.88
CA ARG A 291 3.08 2.37 -1.87
C ARG A 291 3.19 2.88 -3.31
N THR A 292 2.38 3.86 -3.71
CA THR A 292 2.38 4.39 -5.08
C THR A 292 3.68 5.08 -5.47
N LEU A 293 4.33 5.76 -4.52
CA LEU A 293 5.65 6.35 -4.77
C LEU A 293 6.76 5.28 -4.80
N VAL A 294 6.65 4.24 -3.98
CA VAL A 294 7.58 3.10 -4.02
C VAL A 294 7.47 2.36 -5.35
N GLU A 295 6.25 2.12 -5.85
CA GLU A 295 6.01 1.53 -7.17
C GLU A 295 6.58 2.41 -8.30
N ALA A 296 6.43 3.73 -8.22
CA ALA A 296 6.99 4.67 -9.20
C ALA A 296 8.53 4.70 -9.15
N GLN A 297 9.12 4.71 -7.97
CA GLN A 297 10.58 4.63 -7.78
C GLN A 297 11.15 3.31 -8.30
N MET A 298 10.45 2.18 -8.14
CA MET A 298 10.82 0.90 -8.74
C MET A 298 10.90 0.97 -10.27
N MET A 299 10.04 1.80 -10.89
CA MET A 299 10.05 2.10 -12.33
C MET A 299 11.08 3.19 -12.72
N GLY A 300 11.97 3.59 -11.81
CA GLY A 300 12.94 4.65 -12.06
C GLY A 300 12.32 6.02 -12.30
N LYS A 301 11.16 6.31 -11.75
CA LYS A 301 10.51 7.62 -11.96
C LYS A 301 10.76 8.56 -10.79
N PRO A 302 11.11 9.82 -11.06
CA PRO A 302 11.16 10.86 -10.04
C PRO A 302 9.83 10.97 -9.32
N VAL A 303 9.86 11.16 -7.99
CA VAL A 303 8.65 11.26 -7.18
C VAL A 303 8.63 12.54 -6.36
N ILE A 304 7.41 13.04 -6.08
CA ILE A 304 7.20 14.14 -5.14
C ILE A 304 6.20 13.69 -4.08
N GLY A 305 6.63 13.63 -2.82
CA GLY A 305 5.79 13.32 -1.67
C GLY A 305 5.67 14.49 -0.70
N THR A 306 4.86 14.33 0.35
CA THR A 306 4.81 15.32 1.44
C THR A 306 5.73 14.94 2.60
N ALA A 307 6.37 15.93 3.22
CA ALA A 307 7.29 15.78 4.34
C ALA A 307 6.57 15.36 5.63
N GLN A 308 5.87 14.24 5.58
CA GLN A 308 5.12 13.67 6.71
C GLN A 308 4.88 12.17 6.59
N GLY A 309 4.74 11.51 7.74
CA GLY A 309 4.49 10.06 7.77
C GLY A 309 5.66 9.27 7.21
N ALA A 310 5.37 8.12 6.61
CA ALA A 310 6.37 7.24 6.05
C ALA A 310 6.94 7.73 4.70
N MET A 311 6.43 8.84 4.13
CA MET A 311 7.05 9.46 2.94
C MET A 311 8.50 9.87 3.21
N MET A 312 8.82 10.26 4.45
CA MET A 312 10.18 10.58 4.90
C MET A 312 11.10 9.35 5.00
N GLU A 313 10.54 8.15 4.91
CA GLU A 313 11.31 6.90 4.91
C GLU A 313 11.47 6.36 3.49
N THR A 314 10.43 6.51 2.67
CA THR A 314 10.37 5.91 1.33
C THR A 314 10.89 6.82 0.23
N VAL A 315 11.03 8.13 0.49
CA VAL A 315 11.63 9.10 -0.44
C VAL A 315 12.82 9.75 0.24
N LEU A 316 14.00 9.63 -0.35
CA LEU A 316 15.22 10.30 0.09
C LEU A 316 15.35 11.64 -0.66
N PRO A 317 15.18 12.79 0.03
CA PRO A 317 15.16 14.10 -0.63
C PRO A 317 16.42 14.39 -1.43
N GLY A 318 16.27 14.77 -2.71
CA GLY A 318 17.38 15.07 -3.62
C GLY A 318 18.12 13.85 -4.16
N GLN A 319 17.80 12.64 -3.70
CA GLN A 319 18.42 11.39 -4.17
C GLN A 319 17.42 10.52 -4.95
N THR A 320 16.25 10.27 -4.39
CA THR A 320 15.24 9.41 -5.03
C THR A 320 13.98 10.18 -5.44
N GLY A 321 13.90 11.44 -5.09
CA GLY A 321 12.78 12.32 -5.36
C GLY A 321 12.81 13.56 -4.47
N LEU A 322 11.68 14.25 -4.38
CA LEU A 322 11.53 15.45 -3.57
C LEU A 322 10.41 15.27 -2.53
N VAL A 323 10.54 15.97 -1.41
CA VAL A 323 9.49 16.09 -0.40
C VAL A 323 9.17 17.56 -0.14
N ILE A 324 7.88 17.86 -0.06
CA ILE A 324 7.37 19.22 0.13
C ILE A 324 6.57 19.32 1.42
N PRO A 325 6.41 20.52 2.02
CA PRO A 325 5.49 20.71 3.13
C PRO A 325 4.06 20.32 2.71
N PRO A 326 3.27 19.71 3.62
CA PRO A 326 1.86 19.41 3.33
C PRO A 326 1.07 20.70 3.13
N ASP A 327 0.01 20.64 2.31
CA ASP A 327 -0.87 21.76 1.99
C ASP A 327 -0.16 23.02 1.45
N ASN A 328 0.89 22.82 0.66
CA ASN A 328 1.67 23.89 0.05
C ASN A 328 1.71 23.77 -1.49
N PRO A 329 0.72 24.34 -2.21
CA PRO A 329 0.66 24.29 -3.66
C PRO A 329 1.85 24.96 -4.35
N GLN A 330 2.41 26.02 -3.77
CA GLN A 330 3.54 26.74 -4.36
C GLN A 330 4.81 25.86 -4.32
N ALA A 331 5.13 25.26 -3.18
CA ALA A 331 6.26 24.34 -3.07
C ALA A 331 6.11 23.13 -4.01
N LEU A 332 4.87 22.64 -4.21
CA LEU A 332 4.60 21.58 -5.19
C LEU A 332 4.86 22.05 -6.62
N ALA A 333 4.45 23.28 -6.97
CA ALA A 333 4.69 23.83 -8.31
C ALA A 333 6.18 24.02 -8.58
N GLU A 334 6.95 24.52 -7.61
CA GLU A 334 8.40 24.68 -7.71
C GLU A 334 9.11 23.33 -7.89
N ALA A 335 8.71 22.32 -7.11
CA ALA A 335 9.24 20.96 -7.24
C ALA A 335 8.91 20.34 -8.60
N LEU A 336 7.67 20.53 -9.10
CA LEU A 336 7.26 20.08 -10.43
C LEU A 336 8.07 20.78 -11.52
N ALA A 337 8.20 22.12 -11.45
CA ALA A 337 8.98 22.89 -12.43
C ALA A 337 10.45 22.42 -12.45
N GLY A 338 11.06 22.17 -11.29
CA GLY A 338 12.41 21.65 -11.19
C GLY A 338 12.59 20.31 -11.91
N ILE A 339 11.70 19.33 -11.65
CA ILE A 339 11.78 18.01 -12.30
C ILE A 339 11.48 18.11 -13.80
N LEU A 340 10.48 18.89 -14.22
CA LEU A 340 10.10 19.00 -15.63
C LEU A 340 11.11 19.74 -16.48
N SER A 341 12.00 20.53 -15.85
CA SER A 341 13.07 21.29 -16.52
C SER A 341 14.47 20.68 -16.27
N ALA A 342 14.55 19.58 -15.51
CA ALA A 342 15.82 18.92 -15.25
C ALA A 342 16.39 18.30 -16.52
N ASP A 343 17.72 18.32 -16.61
CA ASP A 343 18.47 17.66 -17.68
C ASP A 343 18.44 16.12 -17.54
N ASP A 344 18.83 15.45 -18.59
CA ASP A 344 18.78 13.98 -18.64
C ASP A 344 19.75 13.35 -17.63
N GLU A 345 20.87 13.98 -17.29
CA GLU A 345 21.82 13.50 -16.29
C GLU A 345 21.20 13.51 -14.88
N THR A 346 20.55 14.60 -14.50
CA THR A 346 19.83 14.74 -13.23
C THR A 346 18.69 13.73 -13.14
N LEU A 347 17.90 13.56 -14.22
CA LEU A 347 16.81 12.59 -14.26
C LEU A 347 17.31 11.15 -14.16
N ALA A 348 18.41 10.81 -14.85
CA ALA A 348 19.05 9.50 -14.77
C ALA A 348 19.57 9.20 -13.36
N TYR A 349 20.22 10.17 -12.72
CA TYR A 349 20.68 10.06 -11.34
C TYR A 349 19.51 9.76 -10.37
N LEU A 350 18.42 10.52 -10.46
CA LEU A 350 17.23 10.29 -9.63
C LEU A 350 16.61 8.92 -9.90
N ALA A 351 16.54 8.50 -11.16
CA ALA A 351 15.95 7.23 -11.57
C ALA A 351 16.72 6.03 -11.03
N GLU A 352 18.04 6.03 -11.18
CA GLU A 352 18.92 4.96 -10.71
C GLU A 352 18.85 4.81 -9.19
N ASN A 353 19.07 5.91 -8.47
CA ASN A 353 19.01 5.91 -7.00
C ASN A 353 17.63 5.51 -6.48
N ALA A 354 16.55 5.97 -7.12
CA ALA A 354 15.17 5.62 -6.73
C ALA A 354 14.96 4.11 -6.86
N ARG A 355 15.33 3.52 -7.99
CA ARG A 355 15.19 2.09 -8.25
C ARG A 355 16.05 1.26 -7.30
N GLU A 356 17.34 1.63 -7.14
CA GLU A 356 18.24 0.95 -6.21
C GLU A 356 17.73 0.98 -4.77
N HIS A 357 17.27 2.14 -4.30
CA HIS A 357 16.72 2.31 -2.96
C HIS A 357 15.54 1.36 -2.70
N VAL A 358 14.63 1.26 -3.67
CA VAL A 358 13.44 0.40 -3.54
C VAL A 358 13.82 -1.07 -3.64
N LEU A 359 14.69 -1.47 -4.57
CA LEU A 359 15.17 -2.84 -4.69
C LEU A 359 15.88 -3.32 -3.42
N ARG A 360 16.63 -2.44 -2.77
CA ARG A 360 17.37 -2.75 -1.53
C ARG A 360 16.44 -2.87 -0.31
N ASN A 361 15.34 -2.09 -0.24
CA ASN A 361 14.60 -1.92 1.01
C ASN A 361 13.11 -2.28 0.95
N TYR A 362 12.49 -2.28 -0.25
CA TYR A 362 11.03 -2.28 -0.40
C TYR A 362 10.54 -3.23 -1.49
N THR A 363 11.07 -4.46 -1.55
CA THR A 363 10.53 -5.49 -2.43
C THR A 363 9.45 -6.32 -1.75
N ILE A 364 8.53 -6.88 -2.53
CA ILE A 364 7.53 -7.83 -2.02
C ILE A 364 8.21 -9.04 -1.37
N ARG A 365 9.29 -9.56 -1.96
CA ARG A 365 10.01 -10.73 -1.43
C ARG A 365 10.59 -10.45 -0.04
N GLN A 366 11.17 -9.27 0.20
CA GLN A 366 11.65 -8.87 1.53
C GLN A 366 10.51 -8.80 2.55
N MET A 367 9.36 -8.21 2.18
CA MET A 367 8.17 -8.17 3.03
C MET A 367 7.64 -9.57 3.35
N GLN A 368 7.62 -10.47 2.38
CA GLN A 368 7.20 -11.86 2.53
C GLN A 368 8.13 -12.62 3.47
N SER A 369 9.43 -12.63 3.17
CA SER A 369 10.46 -13.28 3.99
C SER A 369 10.43 -12.78 5.44
N ALA A 370 10.41 -11.46 5.66
CA ALA A 370 10.32 -10.89 7.01
C ALA A 370 9.02 -11.27 7.74
N THR A 371 7.89 -11.35 7.03
CA THR A 371 6.60 -11.77 7.64
C THR A 371 6.61 -13.25 8.03
N LEU A 372 7.17 -14.11 7.18
CA LEU A 372 7.36 -15.54 7.50
C LEU A 372 8.29 -15.72 8.70
N GLY A 373 9.36 -14.90 8.80
CA GLY A 373 10.22 -14.87 9.99
C GLY A 373 9.47 -14.55 11.28
N VAL A 374 8.46 -13.66 11.23
CA VAL A 374 7.58 -13.40 12.39
C VAL A 374 6.73 -14.62 12.74
N TYR A 375 6.28 -15.40 11.76
CA TYR A 375 5.55 -16.63 12.04
C TYR A 375 6.46 -17.68 12.64
N ASP A 376 7.69 -17.81 12.14
CA ASP A 376 8.71 -18.72 12.68
C ASP A 376 9.06 -18.39 14.14
N GLU A 377 9.23 -17.09 14.47
CA GLU A 377 9.45 -16.65 15.86
C GLU A 377 8.33 -17.08 16.81
N VAL A 378 7.11 -17.20 16.32
CA VAL A 378 5.92 -17.51 17.13
C VAL A 378 5.63 -19.00 17.20
N LEU A 379 5.90 -19.73 16.11
CA LEU A 379 5.56 -21.15 15.97
C LEU A 379 6.76 -22.09 16.14
N GLY A 380 8.00 -21.58 16.10
CA GLY A 380 9.20 -22.41 16.06
C GLY A 380 9.34 -23.19 14.75
N THR A 381 8.90 -22.62 13.63
CA THR A 381 8.96 -23.22 12.29
C THR A 381 10.13 -22.64 11.47
N HIS A 382 10.26 -23.07 10.21
CA HIS A 382 11.32 -22.65 9.28
C HIS A 382 10.75 -22.15 7.94
N LEU A 383 9.55 -21.57 7.95
CA LEU A 383 8.87 -21.08 6.74
C LEU A 383 9.74 -20.07 5.96
N ARG A 384 10.42 -19.16 6.68
CA ARG A 384 11.32 -18.18 6.07
C ARG A 384 12.47 -18.85 5.33
N ALA A 385 13.15 -19.79 5.97
CA ALA A 385 14.27 -20.49 5.34
C ALA A 385 13.85 -21.29 4.11
N SER A 386 12.69 -21.95 4.18
CA SER A 386 12.10 -22.67 3.04
C SER A 386 11.73 -21.73 1.89
N PHE A 387 11.22 -20.53 2.18
CA PHE A 387 10.86 -19.51 1.18
C PHE A 387 12.11 -18.90 0.52
N ASP A 388 13.10 -18.50 1.35
CA ASP A 388 14.32 -17.85 0.87
C ASP A 388 15.21 -18.80 0.05
N GLY A 389 15.16 -20.13 0.34
CA GLY A 389 15.87 -21.18 -0.40
C GLY A 389 15.26 -21.50 -1.75
N GLN A 390 14.03 -21.09 -2.04
CA GLN A 390 13.46 -21.14 -3.38
C GLN A 390 13.99 -19.93 -4.16
N THR A 391 15.11 -20.11 -4.85
CA THR A 391 15.60 -19.12 -5.82
C THR A 391 14.56 -18.92 -6.93
N ASP A 392 14.48 -17.68 -7.43
CA ASP A 392 13.59 -17.31 -8.54
C ASP A 392 14.03 -18.06 -9.83
N ASP A 393 13.75 -19.36 -9.89
CA ASP A 393 13.77 -20.16 -11.11
C ASP A 393 12.43 -20.00 -11.84
N ASN A 394 12.16 -18.76 -12.34
CA ASN A 394 11.13 -18.49 -13.36
C ASN A 394 11.41 -17.13 -14.04
#